data_c9189f052e9a6069056ac3d45e6d4ea5
#
_entry.id   c9189f052e9a6069056ac3d45e6d4ea5
#
_cell.length_a   1.000
_cell.length_b   1.000
_cell.length_c   1.000
_cell.angle_alpha   90.00
_cell.angle_beta   90.00
_cell.angle_gamma   90.00
#
_symmetry.space_group_name_H-M   'P 1'
#
loop_
_entity.id
_entity.type
_entity.pdbx_description
1 polymer ?
#
loop_
_entity_poly.entity_id
_entity_poly.type
_entity_poly.pdbx_seq_one_letter_code
_entity_poly.pdbx_strand_id
1 'polypeptide(L)'
;MSDAASELAKLRAALAAAEARAQVAESELAQTRAVVSCSEAMIQELKLEIAKLRRDKYGISSERRARLINQLELQLEELEAAATEDGLAAEQAAEKASTVRAFTRRHPVRKPFPDHLPRERVVVEAPAVCTCCGSDRIVKMGEDVTETLEVIPRQWKVIQTVREKFTCRACEKISQPPAPFHAIPRGWAGPSLIAMLVFEKYGQHQPLNRQAERFAREGVDLSLSTLADLVGHATVALQPIHALIEGHVRAAHRLHGDDTTVPLLARGGAKKARLWTYVRDDRPWNGGAPPAAFFRFSRDRAATNPNQHLAGWQGVLQADAYGGYNDLYREDRDAGPVTSALCWSHARRKFFELADIAGNVRKGKPAHQISPVALEAVKRIDAIFDIEREINGLDADARLVARQNL
;
A
#
# COMPACT_ATOMS: atom_id res chain seq x y z
N MET A 1 -49.22 5.00 45.24
CA MET A 1 -49.64 4.32 43.98
C MET A 1 -49.48 5.22 42.71
N SER A 2 -49.41 6.56 42.88
CA SER A 2 -49.22 7.51 41.74
C SER A 2 -47.85 7.51 41.11
N ASP A 3 -46.78 7.18 41.85
CA ASP A 3 -45.38 7.29 41.40
C ASP A 3 -44.98 6.13 40.45
N ALA A 4 -45.41 4.92 40.78
CA ALA A 4 -45.10 3.73 39.94
C ALA A 4 -45.80 3.76 38.57
N ALA A 5 -47.01 4.37 38.48
CA ALA A 5 -47.70 4.51 37.20
C ALA A 5 -47.03 5.55 36.29
N SER A 6 -46.47 6.63 36.88
CA SER A 6 -45.69 7.65 36.16
C SER A 6 -44.36 7.09 35.63
N GLU A 7 -43.69 6.26 36.43
CA GLU A 7 -42.42 5.61 36.03
C GLU A 7 -42.62 4.57 34.93
N LEU A 8 -43.72 3.83 34.99
CA LEU A 8 -44.10 2.86 33.96
C LEU A 8 -44.46 3.53 32.61
N ALA A 9 -45.09 4.71 32.66
CA ALA A 9 -45.35 5.52 31.47
C ALA A 9 -44.07 6.06 30.84
N LYS A 10 -43.08 6.50 31.63
CA LYS A 10 -41.76 6.95 31.15
C LYS A 10 -40.97 5.80 30.50
N LEU A 11 -40.98 4.61 31.11
CA LEU A 11 -40.33 3.44 30.57
C LEU A 11 -40.96 2.97 29.24
N ARG A 12 -42.29 3.03 29.12
CA ARG A 12 -42.97 2.72 27.85
C ARG A 12 -42.64 3.73 26.75
N ALA A 13 -42.59 5.01 27.09
CA ALA A 13 -42.17 6.03 26.12
C ALA A 13 -40.71 5.89 25.68
N ALA A 14 -39.81 5.53 26.60
CA ALA A 14 -38.42 5.26 26.30
C ALA A 14 -38.25 4.02 25.43
N LEU A 15 -39.03 2.95 25.67
CA LEU A 15 -39.05 1.75 24.87
C LEU A 15 -39.53 2.05 23.44
N ALA A 16 -40.65 2.72 23.28
CA ALA A 16 -41.17 3.11 21.97
C ALA A 16 -40.19 3.99 21.19
N ALA A 17 -39.48 4.90 21.85
CA ALA A 17 -38.45 5.73 21.23
C ALA A 17 -37.21 4.91 20.84
N ALA A 18 -36.87 3.86 21.57
CA ALA A 18 -35.77 2.94 21.23
C ALA A 18 -36.14 2.04 20.05
N GLU A 19 -37.35 1.52 20.02
CA GLU A 19 -37.91 0.73 18.92
C GLU A 19 -37.97 1.53 17.61
N ALA A 20 -38.42 2.78 17.67
CA ALA A 20 -38.41 3.67 16.49
C ALA A 20 -37.01 3.94 15.95
N ARG A 21 -36.02 4.14 16.84
CA ARG A 21 -34.61 4.30 16.41
C ARG A 21 -34.03 3.02 15.80
N ALA A 22 -34.38 1.86 16.34
CA ALA A 22 -33.96 0.57 15.79
C ALA A 22 -34.54 0.37 14.38
N GLN A 23 -35.82 0.66 14.14
CA GLN A 23 -36.43 0.57 12.82
C GLN A 23 -35.82 1.51 11.80
N VAL A 24 -35.45 2.73 12.17
CA VAL A 24 -34.73 3.67 11.28
C VAL A 24 -33.34 3.11 10.91
N ALA A 25 -32.60 2.64 11.92
CA ALA A 25 -31.29 2.05 11.70
C ALA A 25 -31.31 0.79 10.81
N GLU A 26 -32.32 -0.07 10.97
CA GLU A 26 -32.53 -1.25 10.12
C GLU A 26 -32.87 -0.86 8.67
N SER A 27 -33.68 0.19 8.47
CA SER A 27 -34.01 0.71 7.15
C SER A 27 -32.77 1.30 6.45
N GLU A 28 -31.95 2.07 7.15
CA GLU A 28 -30.69 2.63 6.64
C GLU A 28 -29.70 1.50 6.27
N LEU A 29 -29.61 0.48 7.12
CA LEU A 29 -28.76 -0.68 6.86
C LEU A 29 -29.21 -1.46 5.60
N ALA A 30 -30.52 -1.62 5.41
CA ALA A 30 -31.05 -2.30 4.23
C ALA A 30 -30.79 -1.50 2.94
N GLN A 31 -30.91 -0.17 2.98
CA GLN A 31 -30.58 0.71 1.85
C GLN A 31 -29.09 0.64 1.51
N THR A 32 -28.22 0.74 2.50
CA THR A 32 -26.76 0.68 2.31
C THR A 32 -26.33 -0.69 1.72
N ARG A 33 -26.90 -1.78 2.19
CA ARG A 33 -26.65 -3.12 1.63
C ARG A 33 -27.11 -3.26 0.17
N ALA A 34 -28.20 -2.65 -0.22
CA ALA A 34 -28.69 -2.67 -1.59
C ALA A 34 -27.73 -1.90 -2.53
N VAL A 35 -27.20 -0.75 -2.09
CA VAL A 35 -26.19 0.03 -2.85
C VAL A 35 -24.89 -0.77 -3.03
N VAL A 36 -24.39 -1.40 -1.96
CA VAL A 36 -23.16 -2.23 -2.02
C VAL A 36 -23.35 -3.40 -2.98
N SER A 37 -24.48 -4.08 -2.96
CA SER A 37 -24.75 -5.19 -3.88
C SER A 37 -24.83 -4.76 -5.35
N CYS A 38 -25.36 -3.57 -5.62
CA CYS A 38 -25.43 -3.03 -6.98
C CYS A 38 -24.03 -2.67 -7.54
N SER A 39 -23.19 -2.05 -6.72
CA SER A 39 -21.81 -1.70 -7.11
C SER A 39 -20.94 -2.94 -7.32
N GLU A 40 -21.08 -3.96 -6.50
CA GLU A 40 -20.38 -5.24 -6.69
C GLU A 40 -20.73 -5.93 -8.01
N ALA A 41 -22.01 -5.94 -8.40
CA ALA A 41 -22.45 -6.51 -9.68
C ALA A 41 -21.83 -5.75 -10.88
N MET A 42 -21.77 -4.42 -10.82
CA MET A 42 -21.18 -3.58 -11.86
C MET A 42 -19.66 -3.78 -11.98
N ILE A 43 -18.96 -3.93 -10.85
CA ILE A 43 -17.55 -4.27 -10.80
C ILE A 43 -17.24 -5.60 -11.46
N GLN A 44 -18.06 -6.63 -11.21
CA GLN A 44 -17.88 -7.95 -11.82
C GLN A 44 -18.09 -7.91 -13.35
N GLU A 45 -19.07 -7.16 -13.83
CA GLU A 45 -19.32 -6.97 -15.26
C GLU A 45 -18.12 -6.31 -15.96
N LEU A 46 -17.57 -5.23 -15.40
CA LEU A 46 -16.38 -4.56 -15.94
C LEU A 46 -15.15 -5.48 -15.96
N LYS A 47 -14.94 -6.28 -14.93
CA LYS A 47 -13.84 -7.27 -14.89
C LYS A 47 -13.96 -8.28 -16.03
N LEU A 48 -15.17 -8.77 -16.31
CA LEU A 48 -15.41 -9.67 -17.41
C LEU A 48 -15.17 -9.01 -18.77
N GLU A 49 -15.54 -7.75 -18.94
CA GLU A 49 -15.33 -7.00 -20.17
C GLU A 49 -13.84 -6.73 -20.44
N ILE A 50 -13.10 -6.30 -19.42
CA ILE A 50 -11.63 -6.15 -19.48
C ILE A 50 -10.96 -7.47 -19.86
N ALA A 51 -11.37 -8.59 -19.24
CA ALA A 51 -10.83 -9.91 -19.54
C ALA A 51 -11.09 -10.35 -20.99
N LYS A 52 -12.27 -10.04 -21.55
CA LYS A 52 -12.58 -10.28 -22.97
C LYS A 52 -11.71 -9.46 -23.89
N LEU A 53 -11.57 -8.16 -23.65
CA LEU A 53 -10.75 -7.27 -24.47
C LEU A 53 -9.25 -7.62 -24.41
N ARG A 54 -8.75 -8.07 -23.26
CA ARG A 54 -7.36 -8.56 -23.14
C ARG A 54 -7.13 -9.85 -23.93
N ARG A 55 -8.13 -10.74 -24.02
CA ARG A 55 -8.05 -11.99 -24.81
C ARG A 55 -8.04 -11.72 -26.30
N ASP A 56 -8.75 -10.69 -26.76
CA ASP A 56 -8.87 -10.31 -28.17
C ASP A 56 -7.68 -9.44 -28.68
N LYS A 57 -6.60 -9.31 -27.93
CA LYS A 57 -5.49 -8.38 -28.15
C LYS A 57 -4.62 -8.64 -29.38
N TYR A 58 -4.82 -9.73 -30.11
CA TYR A 58 -4.03 -10.07 -31.31
C TYR A 58 -4.72 -9.62 -32.61
N GLY A 59 -4.40 -8.38 -33.10
CA GLY A 59 -4.86 -7.85 -34.39
C GLY A 59 -4.60 -6.37 -34.62
N ILE A 60 -4.65 -5.94 -35.88
CA ILE A 60 -4.26 -4.63 -36.46
C ILE A 60 -4.90 -3.35 -35.84
N SER A 61 -5.76 -3.46 -34.83
CA SER A 61 -6.36 -2.28 -34.18
C SER A 61 -5.89 -2.10 -32.72
N SER A 62 -4.60 -2.32 -32.44
CA SER A 62 -4.06 -2.44 -31.10
C SER A 62 -4.13 -1.16 -30.25
N GLU A 63 -3.94 0.04 -30.85
CA GLU A 63 -3.92 1.29 -30.09
C GLU A 63 -5.30 1.74 -29.57
N ARG A 64 -6.35 1.59 -30.37
CA ARG A 64 -7.73 1.88 -29.91
C ARG A 64 -8.17 0.97 -28.80
N ARG A 65 -7.80 -0.32 -28.87
CA ARG A 65 -8.13 -1.32 -27.85
C ARG A 65 -7.31 -1.13 -26.58
N ALA A 66 -6.03 -0.77 -26.69
CA ALA A 66 -5.21 -0.45 -25.53
C ALA A 66 -5.76 0.78 -24.76
N ARG A 67 -6.18 1.82 -25.47
CA ARG A 67 -6.85 2.99 -24.86
C ARG A 67 -8.18 2.63 -24.22
N LEU A 68 -8.97 1.73 -24.84
CA LEU A 68 -10.24 1.27 -24.27
C LEU A 68 -10.01 0.41 -23.01
N ILE A 69 -9.02 -0.48 -23.01
CA ILE A 69 -8.65 -1.26 -21.83
C ILE A 69 -8.24 -0.34 -20.69
N ASN A 70 -7.34 0.60 -20.92
CA ASN A 70 -6.93 1.57 -19.91
C ASN A 70 -8.13 2.39 -19.38
N GLN A 71 -9.07 2.76 -20.26
CA GLN A 71 -10.29 3.47 -19.87
C GLN A 71 -11.18 2.63 -18.94
N LEU A 72 -11.38 1.36 -19.27
CA LEU A 72 -12.19 0.45 -18.45
C LEU A 72 -11.51 0.09 -17.13
N GLU A 73 -10.19 -0.03 -17.14
CA GLU A 73 -9.40 -0.25 -15.91
C GLU A 73 -9.53 0.94 -14.96
N LEU A 74 -9.47 2.15 -15.45
CA LEU A 74 -9.68 3.35 -14.64
C LEU A 74 -11.13 3.48 -14.12
N GLN A 75 -12.14 3.11 -14.92
CA GLN A 75 -13.53 3.04 -14.46
C GLN A 75 -13.73 1.99 -13.36
N LEU A 76 -13.08 0.84 -13.51
CA LEU A 76 -13.12 -0.22 -12.54
C LEU A 76 -12.52 0.25 -11.20
N GLU A 77 -11.37 0.92 -11.23
CA GLU A 77 -10.73 1.47 -10.03
C GLU A 77 -11.64 2.50 -9.33
N GLU A 78 -12.31 3.37 -10.08
CA GLU A 78 -13.22 4.37 -9.51
C GLU A 78 -14.46 3.74 -8.85
N LEU A 79 -15.06 2.73 -9.49
CA LEU A 79 -16.19 1.99 -8.91
C LEU A 79 -15.77 1.15 -7.71
N GLU A 80 -14.59 0.56 -7.76
CA GLU A 80 -14.02 -0.15 -6.61
C GLU A 80 -13.72 0.79 -5.44
N ALA A 81 -13.35 2.03 -5.74
CA ALA A 81 -13.16 3.09 -4.74
C ALA A 81 -14.48 3.44 -4.03
N ALA A 82 -15.50 3.78 -4.83
CA ALA A 82 -16.82 4.13 -4.30
C ALA A 82 -17.45 2.98 -3.48
N ALA A 83 -17.36 1.74 -3.99
CA ALA A 83 -17.85 0.57 -3.26
C ALA A 83 -17.13 0.33 -1.93
N THR A 84 -15.86 0.76 -1.81
CA THR A 84 -15.11 0.66 -0.54
C THR A 84 -15.60 1.68 0.49
N GLU A 85 -15.93 2.90 0.07
CA GLU A 85 -16.49 3.94 0.95
C GLU A 85 -17.87 3.53 1.50
N ASP A 86 -18.73 2.99 0.62
CA ASP A 86 -20.05 2.47 1.02
C ASP A 86 -19.93 1.27 1.98
N GLY A 87 -18.94 0.38 1.74
CA GLY A 87 -18.63 -0.75 2.61
C GLY A 87 -18.16 -0.34 4.00
N LEU A 88 -17.33 0.71 4.10
CA LEU A 88 -16.85 1.25 5.38
C LEU A 88 -17.99 1.89 6.18
N ALA A 89 -18.90 2.61 5.52
CA ALA A 89 -20.08 3.18 6.17
C ALA A 89 -20.98 2.09 6.77
N ALA A 90 -21.16 0.99 6.02
CA ALA A 90 -21.91 -0.17 6.50
C ALA A 90 -21.21 -0.90 7.67
N GLU A 91 -19.86 -0.98 7.67
CA GLU A 91 -19.08 -1.64 8.71
C GLU A 91 -19.06 -0.83 10.02
N GLN A 92 -18.92 0.50 9.93
CA GLN A 92 -19.02 1.40 11.09
C GLN A 92 -20.43 1.35 11.74
N ALA A 93 -21.46 1.14 10.94
CA ALA A 93 -22.82 0.92 11.44
C ALA A 93 -22.96 -0.45 12.13
N ALA A 94 -22.24 -1.49 11.66
CA ALA A 94 -22.26 -2.84 12.21
C ALA A 94 -21.37 -3.01 13.46
N GLU A 95 -20.22 -2.30 13.56
CA GLU A 95 -19.31 -2.35 14.73
C GLU A 95 -19.94 -1.78 16.01
N LYS A 96 -20.90 -0.87 15.87
CA LYS A 96 -21.69 -0.40 17.01
C LYS A 96 -22.58 -1.47 17.63
N ALA A 97 -22.67 -2.65 17.01
CA ALA A 97 -23.59 -3.73 17.40
C ALA A 97 -22.91 -5.01 17.92
N SER A 98 -21.58 -5.17 17.89
CA SER A 98 -20.95 -6.44 18.33
C SER A 98 -19.68 -6.27 19.17
N THR A 99 -19.71 -6.78 20.40
CA THR A 99 -18.54 -6.99 21.26
C THR A 99 -17.89 -8.36 20.98
N VAL A 100 -16.63 -8.38 20.54
CA VAL A 100 -15.87 -9.61 20.27
C VAL A 100 -15.04 -10.01 21.50
N ARG A 101 -15.13 -11.30 21.92
CA ARG A 101 -14.31 -11.87 23.00
C ARG A 101 -12.84 -11.97 22.57
N ALA A 102 -11.93 -11.50 23.42
CA ALA A 102 -10.48 -11.63 23.23
C ALA A 102 -10.04 -13.10 23.34
N PHE A 103 -9.11 -13.54 22.47
CA PHE A 103 -8.45 -14.85 22.58
C PHE A 103 -6.94 -14.69 22.65
N THR A 104 -6.28 -15.58 23.40
CA THR A 104 -4.83 -15.56 23.62
C THR A 104 -4.12 -16.34 22.50
N ARG A 105 -3.21 -15.68 21.78
CA ARG A 105 -2.39 -16.29 20.72
C ARG A 105 -1.19 -17.02 21.35
N ARG A 106 -1.05 -18.33 21.09
CA ARG A 106 0.17 -19.08 21.50
C ARG A 106 1.33 -18.62 20.60
N HIS A 107 2.46 -18.25 21.22
CA HIS A 107 3.69 -17.97 20.48
C HIS A 107 4.24 -19.27 19.87
N PRO A 108 4.56 -19.29 18.56
CA PRO A 108 5.20 -20.45 17.95
C PRO A 108 6.60 -20.65 18.52
N VAL A 109 6.93 -21.88 18.89
CA VAL A 109 8.29 -22.25 19.30
C VAL A 109 9.14 -22.45 18.05
N ARG A 110 10.32 -21.80 18.00
CA ARG A 110 11.26 -21.89 16.89
C ARG A 110 11.80 -23.33 16.80
N LYS A 111 11.62 -23.98 15.65
CA LYS A 111 12.24 -25.29 15.39
C LYS A 111 13.72 -25.07 15.01
N PRO A 112 14.65 -25.98 15.40
CA PRO A 112 16.03 -25.92 14.95
C PRO A 112 16.11 -26.07 13.42
N PHE A 113 17.17 -25.50 12.83
CA PHE A 113 17.41 -25.68 11.39
C PHE A 113 17.75 -27.13 11.07
N PRO A 114 17.33 -27.66 9.88
CA PRO A 114 17.63 -29.02 9.47
C PRO A 114 19.13 -29.34 9.47
N ASP A 115 19.51 -30.52 9.97
CA ASP A 115 20.91 -30.93 10.13
C ASP A 115 21.64 -31.13 8.79
N HIS A 116 20.90 -31.41 7.71
CA HIS A 116 21.47 -31.63 6.37
C HIS A 116 21.97 -30.34 5.68
N LEU A 117 21.62 -29.15 6.22
CA LEU A 117 22.11 -27.90 5.64
C LEU A 117 23.58 -27.66 6.01
N PRO A 118 24.42 -27.24 5.04
CA PRO A 118 25.81 -26.91 5.34
C PRO A 118 25.89 -25.75 6.34
N ARG A 119 26.74 -25.90 7.35
CA ARG A 119 26.98 -24.89 8.38
C ARG A 119 28.35 -24.28 8.21
N GLU A 120 28.40 -22.98 8.02
CA GLU A 120 29.63 -22.19 8.03
C GLU A 120 29.80 -21.59 9.43
N ARG A 121 30.89 -21.95 10.10
CA ARG A 121 31.19 -21.45 11.43
C ARG A 121 32.07 -20.21 11.35
N VAL A 122 31.51 -19.08 11.73
CA VAL A 122 32.22 -17.80 11.82
C VAL A 122 32.48 -17.49 13.31
N VAL A 123 33.73 -17.50 13.71
CA VAL A 123 34.14 -17.14 15.07
C VAL A 123 34.48 -15.67 15.11
N VAL A 124 33.79 -14.93 15.99
CA VAL A 124 34.08 -13.50 16.22
C VAL A 124 35.33 -13.42 17.09
N GLU A 125 36.31 -12.61 16.65
CA GLU A 125 37.59 -12.45 17.34
C GLU A 125 37.40 -12.06 18.82
N ALA A 126 38.16 -12.74 19.67
CA ALA A 126 38.16 -12.47 21.11
C ALA A 126 38.85 -11.15 21.43
N PRO A 127 38.44 -10.45 22.47
CA PRO A 127 39.20 -9.27 22.95
C PRO A 127 40.60 -9.71 23.40
N ALA A 128 41.65 -9.01 22.97
CA ALA A 128 43.02 -9.31 23.34
C ALA A 128 43.33 -9.00 24.84
N VAL A 129 42.56 -8.06 25.43
CA VAL A 129 42.72 -7.63 26.82
C VAL A 129 41.36 -7.48 27.51
N CYS A 130 41.35 -7.59 28.81
CA CYS A 130 40.15 -7.34 29.62
C CYS A 130 39.72 -5.86 29.51
N THR A 131 38.47 -5.65 29.06
CA THR A 131 37.92 -4.28 28.90
C THR A 131 37.73 -3.51 30.22
N CYS A 132 37.87 -4.19 31.37
CA CYS A 132 37.74 -3.59 32.69
C CYS A 132 39.10 -3.15 33.29
N CYS A 133 40.11 -4.05 33.27
CA CYS A 133 41.38 -3.80 33.97
C CYS A 133 42.62 -3.83 33.04
N GLY A 134 42.44 -4.00 31.71
CA GLY A 134 43.54 -4.03 30.73
C GLY A 134 44.45 -5.26 30.78
N SER A 135 44.16 -6.26 31.64
CA SER A 135 44.97 -7.49 31.75
C SER A 135 44.77 -8.40 30.53
N ASP A 136 45.87 -9.02 30.09
CA ASP A 136 45.90 -10.04 29.02
C ASP A 136 45.57 -11.45 29.50
N ARG A 137 45.38 -11.62 30.84
CA ARG A 137 45.05 -12.93 31.46
C ARG A 137 43.58 -13.31 31.27
N ILE A 138 43.14 -13.36 30.02
CA ILE A 138 41.76 -13.77 29.63
C ILE A 138 41.72 -15.27 29.34
N VAL A 139 40.68 -15.96 29.85
CA VAL A 139 40.47 -17.38 29.62
C VAL A 139 39.05 -17.59 29.07
N LYS A 140 38.94 -18.41 28.04
CA LYS A 140 37.63 -18.81 27.47
C LYS A 140 36.80 -19.54 28.54
N MET A 141 35.57 -19.07 28.75
CA MET A 141 34.63 -19.65 29.73
C MET A 141 33.51 -20.43 29.02
N GLY A 142 33.20 -20.06 27.80
CA GLY A 142 32.11 -20.67 27.01
C GLY A 142 31.91 -19.98 25.68
N GLU A 143 30.88 -20.37 24.98
CA GLU A 143 30.50 -19.73 23.72
C GLU A 143 28.98 -19.63 23.57
N ASP A 144 28.48 -18.57 22.97
CA ASP A 144 27.11 -18.44 22.51
C ASP A 144 27.10 -18.65 21.00
N VAL A 145 26.33 -19.64 20.54
CA VAL A 145 26.16 -19.95 19.12
C VAL A 145 24.82 -19.39 18.64
N THR A 146 24.87 -18.48 17.69
CA THR A 146 23.66 -17.96 17.02
C THR A 146 23.65 -18.44 15.58
N GLU A 147 22.57 -19.09 15.18
CA GLU A 147 22.41 -19.59 13.82
C GLU A 147 21.57 -18.61 12.98
N THR A 148 22.08 -18.27 11.80
CA THR A 148 21.41 -17.44 10.81
C THR A 148 21.26 -18.25 9.52
N LEU A 149 20.03 -18.35 9.00
CA LEU A 149 19.79 -19.01 7.71
C LEU A 149 20.11 -18.02 6.58
N GLU A 150 21.02 -18.40 5.69
CA GLU A 150 21.42 -17.61 4.53
C GLU A 150 21.21 -18.37 3.23
N VAL A 151 21.09 -17.68 2.10
CA VAL A 151 20.94 -18.26 0.76
C VAL A 151 22.05 -17.79 -0.15
N ILE A 152 22.75 -18.76 -0.79
CA ILE A 152 23.52 -18.53 -1.98
C ILE A 152 22.61 -18.86 -3.16
N PRO A 153 22.65 -18.14 -4.31
CA PRO A 153 21.78 -18.47 -5.44
C PRO A 153 21.75 -19.97 -5.71
N ARG A 154 20.57 -20.58 -5.53
CA ARG A 154 20.30 -22.02 -5.62
C ARG A 154 20.93 -22.93 -4.56
N GLN A 155 21.47 -22.39 -3.46
CA GLN A 155 21.96 -23.16 -2.33
C GLN A 155 21.56 -22.53 -1.00
N TRP A 156 21.15 -23.37 -0.07
CA TRP A 156 20.89 -22.97 1.31
C TRP A 156 22.12 -23.24 2.17
N LYS A 157 22.47 -22.29 3.02
CA LYS A 157 23.51 -22.47 4.04
C LYS A 157 23.07 -21.92 5.38
N VAL A 158 23.60 -22.49 6.44
CA VAL A 158 23.46 -21.97 7.82
C VAL A 158 24.78 -21.35 8.23
N ILE A 159 24.74 -20.08 8.64
CA ILE A 159 25.90 -19.38 9.20
C ILE A 159 25.82 -19.47 10.72
N GLN A 160 26.76 -20.18 11.35
CA GLN A 160 26.88 -20.26 12.79
C GLN A 160 27.84 -19.17 13.29
N THR A 161 27.31 -18.10 13.88
CA THR A 161 28.12 -17.05 14.50
C THR A 161 28.44 -17.43 15.93
N VAL A 162 29.70 -17.72 16.20
CA VAL A 162 30.19 -18.13 17.53
C VAL A 162 30.83 -16.94 18.22
N ARG A 163 30.31 -16.58 19.36
CA ARG A 163 30.88 -15.54 20.25
C ARG A 163 31.39 -16.19 21.53
N GLU A 164 32.68 -16.30 21.64
CA GLU A 164 33.28 -16.92 22.80
C GLU A 164 33.18 -16.01 24.04
N LYS A 165 32.99 -16.62 25.21
CA LYS A 165 32.96 -15.95 26.50
C LYS A 165 34.27 -16.16 27.22
N PHE A 166 34.85 -15.08 27.72
CA PHE A 166 36.12 -15.07 28.45
C PHE A 166 35.93 -14.54 29.84
N THR A 167 36.66 -15.12 30.80
CA THR A 167 36.78 -14.56 32.14
C THR A 167 38.19 -14.03 32.37
N CYS A 168 38.32 -12.86 32.96
CA CYS A 168 39.60 -12.33 33.34
C CYS A 168 40.02 -12.91 34.68
N ARG A 169 41.14 -13.62 34.74
CA ARG A 169 41.64 -14.22 35.99
C ARG A 169 42.20 -13.17 36.99
N ALA A 170 42.38 -11.92 36.56
CA ALA A 170 42.85 -10.84 37.42
C ALA A 170 41.71 -10.12 38.15
N CYS A 171 40.55 -9.91 37.49
CA CYS A 171 39.39 -9.21 38.04
C CYS A 171 38.07 -9.99 37.96
N GLU A 172 38.09 -11.27 37.56
CA GLU A 172 36.97 -12.19 37.48
C GLU A 172 35.80 -11.72 36.60
N LYS A 173 35.98 -10.65 35.85
CA LYS A 173 34.94 -10.10 34.98
C LYS A 173 34.82 -10.93 33.71
N ILE A 174 33.57 -11.23 33.36
CA ILE A 174 33.23 -11.92 32.12
C ILE A 174 33.20 -10.89 30.99
N SER A 175 33.83 -11.20 29.87
CA SER A 175 33.80 -10.42 28.64
C SER A 175 33.39 -11.30 27.46
N GLN A 176 32.63 -10.72 26.53
CA GLN A 176 32.21 -11.36 25.29
C GLN A 176 32.20 -10.29 24.20
N PRO A 177 32.63 -10.57 22.95
CA PRO A 177 32.53 -9.61 21.87
C PRO A 177 31.06 -9.26 21.60
N PRO A 178 30.77 -8.02 21.13
CA PRO A 178 29.40 -7.65 20.76
C PRO A 178 28.86 -8.54 19.65
N ALA A 179 27.55 -8.72 19.60
CA ALA A 179 26.94 -9.41 18.48
C ALA A 179 27.17 -8.62 17.19
N PRO A 180 27.49 -9.28 16.06
CA PRO A 180 27.57 -8.58 14.77
C PRO A 180 26.20 -7.97 14.42
N PHE A 181 26.24 -6.94 13.59
CA PHE A 181 25.01 -6.32 13.09
C PHE A 181 24.15 -7.34 12.36
N HIS A 182 22.87 -7.33 12.67
CA HIS A 182 21.87 -8.14 11.97
C HIS A 182 20.70 -7.24 11.53
N ALA A 183 20.26 -7.35 10.29
CA ALA A 183 19.20 -6.52 9.73
C ALA A 183 17.87 -6.62 10.51
N ILE A 184 17.63 -7.78 11.12
CA ILE A 184 16.47 -8.03 12.00
C ILE A 184 17.01 -8.30 13.41
N PRO A 185 16.76 -7.43 14.41
CA PRO A 185 17.17 -7.69 15.79
C PRO A 185 16.65 -9.04 16.29
N ARG A 186 17.55 -9.88 16.83
CA ARG A 186 17.27 -11.27 17.23
C ARG A 186 16.72 -12.15 16.09
N GLY A 187 16.91 -11.71 14.85
CA GLY A 187 16.53 -12.46 13.65
C GLY A 187 17.45 -13.67 13.42
N TRP A 188 17.00 -14.56 12.57
CA TRP A 188 17.74 -15.74 12.12
C TRP A 188 17.88 -15.79 10.58
N ALA A 189 17.15 -14.93 9.87
CA ALA A 189 17.20 -14.84 8.42
C ALA A 189 18.32 -13.89 8.00
N GLY A 190 19.26 -14.39 7.22
CA GLY A 190 20.35 -13.59 6.67
C GLY A 190 19.87 -12.56 5.65
N PRO A 191 20.67 -11.51 5.37
CA PRO A 191 20.27 -10.42 4.49
C PRO A 191 19.97 -10.88 3.06
N SER A 192 20.68 -11.88 2.54
CA SER A 192 20.42 -12.42 1.20
C SER A 192 19.07 -13.14 1.11
N LEU A 193 18.69 -13.89 2.16
CA LEU A 193 17.37 -14.53 2.24
C LEU A 193 16.26 -13.48 2.28
N ILE A 194 16.43 -12.45 3.09
CA ILE A 194 15.45 -11.35 3.20
C ILE A 194 15.32 -10.62 1.88
N ALA A 195 16.43 -10.27 1.24
CA ALA A 195 16.45 -9.59 -0.06
C ALA A 195 15.77 -10.43 -1.16
N MET A 196 16.05 -11.74 -1.21
CA MET A 196 15.41 -12.66 -2.14
C MET A 196 13.89 -12.71 -1.92
N LEU A 197 13.45 -12.86 -0.68
CA LEU A 197 12.04 -12.95 -0.31
C LEU A 197 11.26 -11.69 -0.75
N VAL A 198 11.82 -10.50 -0.49
CA VAL A 198 11.22 -9.22 -0.85
C VAL A 198 11.23 -9.01 -2.36
N PHE A 199 12.34 -9.30 -3.04
CA PHE A 199 12.45 -9.18 -4.49
C PHE A 199 11.47 -10.11 -5.21
N GLU A 200 11.37 -11.36 -4.79
CA GLU A 200 10.43 -12.30 -5.41
C GLU A 200 8.98 -11.88 -5.19
N LYS A 201 8.65 -11.33 -4.00
CA LYS A 201 7.31 -10.87 -3.72
C LYS A 201 6.91 -9.62 -4.53
N TYR A 202 7.76 -8.60 -4.55
CA TYR A 202 7.42 -7.28 -5.10
C TYR A 202 8.03 -7.03 -6.49
N GLY A 203 9.18 -7.61 -6.80
CA GLY A 203 9.82 -7.50 -8.11
C GLY A 203 9.35 -8.57 -9.09
N GLN A 204 9.13 -9.81 -8.62
CA GLN A 204 8.68 -10.94 -9.45
C GLN A 204 7.19 -11.27 -9.26
N HIS A 205 6.48 -10.52 -8.43
CA HIS A 205 5.04 -10.73 -8.13
C HIS A 205 4.70 -12.15 -7.65
N GLN A 206 5.67 -12.85 -7.04
CA GLN A 206 5.47 -14.20 -6.54
C GLN A 206 4.83 -14.18 -5.15
N PRO A 207 3.61 -14.74 -4.96
CA PRO A 207 2.97 -14.80 -3.66
C PRO A 207 3.79 -15.58 -2.63
N LEU A 208 3.72 -15.21 -1.35
CA LEU A 208 4.47 -15.85 -0.28
C LEU A 208 4.16 -17.35 -0.13
N ASN A 209 2.92 -17.78 -0.38
CA ASN A 209 2.57 -19.20 -0.36
C ASN A 209 3.33 -20.00 -1.43
N ARG A 210 3.54 -19.42 -2.63
CA ARG A 210 4.33 -20.08 -3.69
C ARG A 210 5.81 -20.13 -3.34
N GLN A 211 6.33 -19.11 -2.67
CA GLN A 211 7.69 -19.12 -2.16
C GLN A 211 7.85 -20.19 -1.07
N ALA A 212 6.91 -20.31 -0.12
CA ALA A 212 6.90 -21.35 0.90
C ALA A 212 6.88 -22.77 0.29
N GLU A 213 6.01 -23.02 -0.70
CA GLU A 213 5.95 -24.29 -1.42
C GLU A 213 7.30 -24.63 -2.10
N ARG A 214 7.95 -23.65 -2.71
CA ARG A 214 9.27 -23.84 -3.33
C ARG A 214 10.33 -24.16 -2.29
N PHE A 215 10.41 -23.39 -1.20
CA PHE A 215 11.39 -23.62 -0.14
C PHE A 215 11.23 -25.00 0.49
N ALA A 216 9.98 -25.45 0.70
CA ALA A 216 9.72 -26.80 1.17
C ALA A 216 10.24 -27.90 0.21
N ARG A 217 10.12 -27.70 -1.11
CA ARG A 217 10.70 -28.64 -2.11
C ARG A 217 12.23 -28.60 -2.12
N GLU A 218 12.84 -27.49 -1.72
CA GLU A 218 14.28 -27.32 -1.57
C GLU A 218 14.78 -27.82 -0.19
N GLY A 219 13.90 -28.40 0.64
CA GLY A 219 14.22 -28.95 1.96
C GLY A 219 14.21 -27.95 3.11
N VAL A 220 13.70 -26.74 2.89
CA VAL A 220 13.59 -25.69 3.92
C VAL A 220 12.12 -25.36 4.18
N ASP A 221 11.58 -25.87 5.27
CA ASP A 221 10.17 -25.66 5.64
C ASP A 221 10.00 -24.35 6.42
N LEU A 222 9.49 -23.33 5.74
CA LEU A 222 9.17 -22.01 6.31
C LEU A 222 7.67 -21.75 6.21
N SER A 223 7.02 -21.50 7.34
CA SER A 223 5.59 -21.21 7.37
C SER A 223 5.27 -19.87 6.67
N LEU A 224 4.07 -19.76 6.10
CA LEU A 224 3.59 -18.53 5.47
C LEU A 224 3.62 -17.35 6.45
N SER A 225 3.29 -17.56 7.73
CA SER A 225 3.36 -16.53 8.77
C SER A 225 4.80 -16.05 8.99
N THR A 226 5.77 -16.98 9.03
CA THR A 226 7.20 -16.64 9.14
C THR A 226 7.67 -15.79 7.98
N LEU A 227 7.29 -16.13 6.74
CA LEU A 227 7.64 -15.32 5.56
C LEU A 227 7.00 -13.94 5.60
N ALA A 228 5.75 -13.84 6.04
CA ALA A 228 5.07 -12.55 6.22
C ALA A 228 5.77 -11.67 7.28
N ASP A 229 6.17 -12.27 8.40
CA ASP A 229 6.92 -11.56 9.45
C ASP A 229 8.28 -11.07 8.94
N LEU A 230 9.01 -11.88 8.16
CA LEU A 230 10.28 -11.48 7.56
C LEU A 230 10.11 -10.30 6.59
N VAL A 231 9.04 -10.29 5.79
CA VAL A 231 8.70 -9.13 4.94
C VAL A 231 8.42 -7.88 5.77
N GLY A 232 7.67 -8.02 6.88
CA GLY A 232 7.43 -6.93 7.82
C GLY A 232 8.73 -6.38 8.41
N HIS A 233 9.64 -7.23 8.84
CA HIS A 233 10.96 -6.82 9.35
C HIS A 233 11.83 -6.17 8.27
N ALA A 234 11.81 -6.67 7.03
CA ALA A 234 12.50 -6.05 5.92
C ALA A 234 12.00 -4.62 5.68
N THR A 235 10.71 -4.38 5.80
CA THR A 235 10.12 -3.03 5.70
C THR A 235 10.72 -2.09 6.75
N VAL A 236 10.86 -2.55 8.00
CA VAL A 236 11.49 -1.75 9.06
C VAL A 236 12.96 -1.46 8.74
N ALA A 237 13.72 -2.46 8.27
CA ALA A 237 15.13 -2.29 7.89
C ALA A 237 15.32 -1.30 6.72
N LEU A 238 14.35 -1.23 5.80
CA LEU A 238 14.37 -0.32 4.65
C LEU A 238 13.79 1.08 4.96
N GLN A 239 13.21 1.28 6.15
CA GLN A 239 12.61 2.54 6.55
C GLN A 239 13.51 3.78 6.35
N PRO A 240 14.82 3.75 6.67
CA PRO A 240 15.69 4.91 6.44
C PRO A 240 15.78 5.30 4.95
N ILE A 241 15.87 4.32 4.05
CA ILE A 241 15.89 4.56 2.60
C ILE A 241 14.55 5.13 2.13
N HIS A 242 13.44 4.56 2.61
CA HIS A 242 12.11 5.09 2.32
C HIS A 242 11.97 6.55 2.78
N ALA A 243 12.45 6.89 3.98
CA ALA A 243 12.41 8.26 4.49
C ALA A 243 13.23 9.24 3.64
N LEU A 244 14.39 8.82 3.12
CA LEU A 244 15.20 9.63 2.20
C LEU A 244 14.45 9.86 0.87
N ILE A 245 13.84 8.83 0.30
CA ILE A 245 13.04 8.94 -0.93
C ILE A 245 11.85 9.88 -0.69
N GLU A 246 11.12 9.68 0.40
CA GLU A 246 9.99 10.55 0.76
C GLU A 246 10.44 12.01 0.94
N GLY A 247 11.54 12.26 1.65
CA GLY A 247 12.13 13.59 1.81
C GLY A 247 12.48 14.22 0.46
N HIS A 248 13.08 13.46 -0.45
CA HIS A 248 13.38 13.93 -1.81
C HIS A 248 12.12 14.27 -2.61
N VAL A 249 11.09 13.44 -2.55
CA VAL A 249 9.82 13.69 -3.26
C VAL A 249 9.11 14.90 -2.66
N ARG A 250 9.02 14.99 -1.34
CA ARG A 250 8.37 16.11 -0.65
C ARG A 250 9.13 17.44 -0.77
N ALA A 251 10.40 17.43 -1.17
CA ALA A 251 11.15 18.64 -1.49
C ALA A 251 10.74 19.28 -2.84
N ALA A 252 9.92 18.58 -3.63
CA ALA A 252 9.42 19.11 -4.90
C ALA A 252 8.35 20.17 -4.67
N HIS A 253 8.35 21.21 -5.52
CA HIS A 253 7.29 22.22 -5.57
C HIS A 253 6.00 21.67 -6.21
N ARG A 254 6.08 20.58 -6.95
CA ARG A 254 4.97 19.94 -7.65
C ARG A 254 5.00 18.43 -7.43
N LEU A 255 3.85 17.88 -7.06
CA LEU A 255 3.64 16.45 -6.91
C LEU A 255 2.47 15.98 -7.78
N HIS A 256 2.59 14.75 -8.27
CA HIS A 256 1.47 14.01 -8.81
C HIS A 256 0.98 13.06 -7.72
N GLY A 257 -0.31 13.12 -7.39
CA GLY A 257 -0.95 12.27 -6.39
C GLY A 257 -2.02 11.39 -7.03
N ASP A 258 -2.02 10.11 -6.67
CA ASP A 258 -3.05 9.15 -7.08
C ASP A 258 -3.18 8.05 -6.04
N ASP A 259 -4.29 7.30 -6.05
CA ASP A 259 -4.48 6.16 -5.19
C ASP A 259 -5.07 4.97 -5.96
N THR A 260 -4.60 3.78 -5.63
CA THR A 260 -5.09 2.53 -6.23
C THR A 260 -5.54 1.54 -5.17
N THR A 261 -6.53 0.71 -5.52
CA THR A 261 -7.02 -0.34 -4.62
C THR A 261 -6.02 -1.48 -4.51
N VAL A 262 -5.81 -1.95 -3.28
CA VAL A 262 -5.02 -3.15 -3.00
C VAL A 262 -5.82 -4.12 -2.12
N PRO A 263 -5.76 -5.44 -2.40
CA PRO A 263 -6.45 -6.40 -1.56
C PRO A 263 -5.73 -6.57 -0.22
N LEU A 264 -6.46 -6.42 0.89
CA LEU A 264 -6.00 -6.69 2.24
C LEU A 264 -6.65 -7.96 2.76
N LEU A 265 -5.83 -8.96 3.09
CA LEU A 265 -6.34 -10.19 3.71
C LEU A 265 -6.89 -9.89 5.11
N ALA A 266 -8.13 -10.20 5.33
CA ALA A 266 -8.84 -10.01 6.59
C ALA A 266 -9.64 -11.26 6.96
N ARG A 267 -10.12 -11.32 8.23
CA ARG A 267 -11.01 -12.39 8.66
C ARG A 267 -12.34 -12.29 7.90
N GLY A 268 -12.72 -13.36 7.24
CA GLY A 268 -13.94 -13.40 6.42
C GLY A 268 -13.76 -13.06 4.94
N GLY A 269 -12.53 -12.77 4.49
CA GLY A 269 -12.22 -12.49 3.07
C GLY A 269 -11.24 -11.35 2.86
N ALA A 270 -10.97 -11.02 1.61
CA ALA A 270 -10.13 -9.89 1.25
C ALA A 270 -10.96 -8.59 1.31
N LYS A 271 -10.45 -7.60 2.05
CA LYS A 271 -10.98 -6.23 2.06
C LYS A 271 -10.21 -5.37 1.07
N LYS A 272 -10.84 -4.30 0.56
CA LYS A 272 -10.17 -3.31 -0.29
C LYS A 272 -9.50 -2.28 0.60
N ALA A 273 -8.19 -2.16 0.46
CA ALA A 273 -7.37 -1.11 1.04
C ALA A 273 -6.84 -0.20 -0.06
N ARG A 274 -6.10 0.83 0.29
CA ARG A 274 -5.55 1.82 -0.64
C ARG A 274 -4.03 1.89 -0.56
N LEU A 275 -3.43 2.07 -1.71
CA LEU A 275 -2.03 2.45 -1.87
C LEU A 275 -1.99 3.83 -2.52
N TRP A 276 -1.63 4.84 -1.74
CA TRP A 276 -1.45 6.21 -2.18
C TRP A 276 -0.06 6.36 -2.77
N THR A 277 0.03 7.02 -3.90
CA THR A 277 1.28 7.24 -4.63
C THR A 277 1.50 8.74 -4.80
N TYR A 278 2.68 9.22 -4.42
CA TYR A 278 3.09 10.59 -4.64
C TYR A 278 4.38 10.60 -5.45
N VAL A 279 4.35 11.29 -6.58
CA VAL A 279 5.45 11.26 -7.56
C VAL A 279 6.01 12.65 -7.74
N ARG A 280 7.33 12.75 -7.70
CA ARG A 280 8.11 13.86 -8.24
C ARG A 280 8.64 13.46 -9.60
N ASP A 281 8.31 14.22 -10.64
CA ASP A 281 8.95 14.13 -11.95
C ASP A 281 9.06 15.54 -12.56
N ASP A 282 10.24 16.11 -12.49
CA ASP A 282 10.52 17.45 -12.97
C ASP A 282 11.06 17.45 -14.43
N ARG A 283 11.32 16.28 -15.02
CA ARG A 283 11.88 16.14 -16.38
C ARG A 283 11.05 16.81 -17.47
N PRO A 284 9.69 16.74 -17.45
CA PRO A 284 8.87 17.43 -18.43
C PRO A 284 9.07 18.94 -18.47
N TRP A 285 9.64 19.54 -17.42
CA TRP A 285 9.93 20.96 -17.29
C TRP A 285 11.41 21.28 -17.23
N ASN A 286 12.25 20.41 -17.80
CA ASN A 286 13.71 20.53 -17.79
C ASN A 286 14.32 20.60 -16.37
N GLY A 287 13.67 19.99 -15.38
CA GLY A 287 14.18 19.92 -14.02
C GLY A 287 15.28 18.87 -13.88
N GLY A 288 16.38 19.20 -13.22
CA GLY A 288 17.54 18.33 -13.06
C GLY A 288 17.41 17.30 -11.92
N ALA A 289 16.37 17.37 -11.08
CA ALA A 289 16.19 16.43 -9.99
C ALA A 289 15.70 15.07 -10.50
N PRO A 290 16.28 13.95 -10.01
CA PRO A 290 15.87 12.62 -10.44
C PRO A 290 14.40 12.35 -10.06
N PRO A 291 13.62 11.68 -10.94
CA PRO A 291 12.25 11.30 -10.62
C PRO A 291 12.23 10.25 -9.52
N ALA A 292 11.27 10.36 -8.63
CA ALA A 292 11.06 9.40 -7.56
C ALA A 292 9.59 9.36 -7.13
N ALA A 293 9.20 8.27 -6.49
CA ALA A 293 7.88 8.10 -5.91
C ALA A 293 7.98 7.53 -4.51
N PHE A 294 7.08 7.95 -3.62
CA PHE A 294 6.86 7.26 -2.36
C PHE A 294 5.41 6.80 -2.25
N PHE A 295 5.20 5.77 -1.44
CA PHE A 295 3.93 5.09 -1.31
C PHE A 295 3.48 5.08 0.14
N ARG A 296 2.17 5.26 0.35
CA ARG A 296 1.53 5.15 1.65
C ARG A 296 0.35 4.20 1.56
N PHE A 297 0.30 3.26 2.49
CA PHE A 297 -0.80 2.33 2.61
C PHE A 297 -1.83 2.86 3.60
N SER A 298 -3.12 2.72 3.27
CA SER A 298 -4.22 2.92 4.21
C SER A 298 -5.26 1.81 4.07
N ARG A 299 -6.05 1.61 5.13
CA ARG A 299 -7.13 0.61 5.10
C ARG A 299 -8.37 1.10 4.35
N ASP A 300 -8.46 2.40 4.14
CA ASP A 300 -9.60 3.08 3.55
C ASP A 300 -9.14 4.26 2.68
N ARG A 301 -10.09 4.93 2.04
CA ARG A 301 -9.89 6.14 1.23
C ARG A 301 -10.23 7.43 1.97
N ALA A 302 -10.30 7.43 3.31
CA ALA A 302 -10.70 8.61 4.07
C ALA A 302 -9.78 9.82 3.82
N ALA A 303 -10.34 11.03 3.83
CA ALA A 303 -9.61 12.30 3.63
C ALA A 303 -8.47 12.51 4.63
N THR A 304 -8.57 11.91 5.82
CA THR A 304 -7.51 11.96 6.84
C THR A 304 -6.18 11.38 6.34
N ASN A 305 -6.21 10.41 5.41
CA ASN A 305 -5.00 9.79 4.88
C ASN A 305 -4.14 10.78 4.07
N PRO A 306 -4.62 11.39 2.95
CA PRO A 306 -3.81 12.35 2.21
C PRO A 306 -3.46 13.58 3.04
N ASN A 307 -4.32 14.00 3.98
CA ASN A 307 -4.02 15.11 4.88
C ASN A 307 -2.81 14.80 5.79
N GLN A 308 -2.69 13.59 6.32
CA GLN A 308 -1.54 13.14 7.09
C GLN A 308 -0.30 12.96 6.21
N HIS A 309 -0.45 12.35 5.03
CA HIS A 309 0.69 12.09 4.11
C HIS A 309 1.37 13.38 3.67
N LEU A 310 0.59 14.42 3.41
CA LEU A 310 1.07 15.72 2.94
C LEU A 310 1.04 16.80 4.03
N ALA A 311 0.95 16.42 5.32
CA ALA A 311 1.07 17.36 6.42
C ALA A 311 2.40 18.13 6.31
N GLY A 312 2.34 19.46 6.43
CA GLY A 312 3.50 20.34 6.31
C GLY A 312 4.06 20.55 4.89
N TRP A 313 3.56 19.85 3.87
CA TRP A 313 3.96 20.08 2.49
C TRP A 313 3.16 21.22 1.85
N GLN A 314 3.84 22.02 1.01
CA GLN A 314 3.27 23.10 0.21
C GLN A 314 3.68 22.92 -1.26
N GLY A 315 2.87 23.38 -2.18
CA GLY A 315 3.17 23.34 -3.61
C GLY A 315 1.95 23.09 -4.47
N VAL A 316 2.15 22.56 -5.66
CA VAL A 316 1.10 22.22 -6.62
C VAL A 316 0.87 20.72 -6.59
N LEU A 317 -0.34 20.27 -6.23
CA LEU A 317 -0.74 18.86 -6.29
C LEU A 317 -1.57 18.61 -7.53
N GLN A 318 -1.05 17.82 -8.45
CA GLN A 318 -1.81 17.31 -9.58
C GLN A 318 -2.41 15.95 -9.22
N ALA A 319 -3.72 15.92 -9.04
CA ALA A 319 -4.47 14.71 -8.65
C ALA A 319 -5.81 14.63 -9.39
N ASP A 320 -6.57 13.58 -9.15
CA ASP A 320 -7.97 13.50 -9.54
C ASP A 320 -8.82 14.51 -8.74
N ALA A 321 -10.11 14.57 -9.05
CA ALA A 321 -11.04 15.44 -8.33
C ALA A 321 -11.61 14.80 -7.06
N TYR A 322 -10.88 13.88 -6.43
CA TYR A 322 -11.31 13.23 -5.21
C TYR A 322 -11.47 14.24 -4.07
N GLY A 323 -12.67 14.28 -3.46
CA GLY A 323 -13.01 15.24 -2.39
C GLY A 323 -12.15 15.13 -1.12
N GLY A 324 -11.47 13.98 -0.91
CA GLY A 324 -10.55 13.78 0.21
C GLY A 324 -9.30 14.67 0.19
N TYR A 325 -8.99 15.31 -0.95
CA TYR A 325 -7.92 16.30 -1.04
C TYR A 325 -8.37 17.72 -0.66
N ASN A 326 -9.68 17.98 -0.49
CA ASN A 326 -10.21 19.34 -0.31
C ASN A 326 -9.62 20.07 0.91
N ASP A 327 -9.36 19.35 2.00
CA ASP A 327 -8.75 19.94 3.19
C ASP A 327 -7.33 20.46 2.96
N LEU A 328 -6.60 19.88 2.00
CA LEU A 328 -5.25 20.35 1.62
C LEU A 328 -5.30 21.73 0.93
N TYR A 329 -6.40 22.04 0.29
CA TYR A 329 -6.57 23.28 -0.49
C TYR A 329 -7.09 24.46 0.35
N ARG A 330 -7.39 24.25 1.62
CA ARG A 330 -7.93 25.27 2.52
C ARG A 330 -6.87 26.33 2.84
N GLU A 331 -7.30 27.59 2.90
CA GLU A 331 -6.43 28.73 3.22
C GLU A 331 -6.00 28.76 4.69
N ASP A 332 -6.83 28.20 5.59
CA ASP A 332 -6.58 28.13 7.04
C ASP A 332 -5.69 26.98 7.49
N ARG A 333 -5.05 26.28 6.55
CA ARG A 333 -4.12 25.20 6.83
C ARG A 333 -2.80 25.73 7.40
N ASP A 334 -2.29 25.16 8.51
CA ASP A 334 -1.09 25.62 9.22
C ASP A 334 0.15 25.73 8.30
N ALA A 335 0.31 24.79 7.37
CA ALA A 335 1.40 24.80 6.39
C ALA A 335 1.11 25.71 5.17
N GLY A 336 -0.03 26.39 5.15
CA GLY A 336 -0.54 27.09 3.96
C GLY A 336 -1.23 26.17 2.96
N PRO A 337 -2.02 26.74 2.02
CA PRO A 337 -2.79 25.97 1.06
C PRO A 337 -1.90 25.28 0.02
N VAL A 338 -2.32 24.09 -0.39
CA VAL A 338 -1.80 23.40 -1.56
C VAL A 338 -2.55 23.90 -2.79
N THR A 339 -1.85 24.24 -3.85
CA THR A 339 -2.49 24.64 -5.12
C THR A 339 -3.01 23.38 -5.83
N SER A 340 -4.32 23.32 -6.08
CA SER A 340 -4.93 22.23 -6.82
C SER A 340 -4.66 22.33 -8.31
N ALA A 341 -4.14 21.25 -8.91
CA ALA A 341 -4.08 21.07 -10.36
C ALA A 341 -4.78 19.75 -10.71
N LEU A 342 -5.96 19.85 -11.33
CA LEU A 342 -6.75 18.68 -11.69
C LEU A 342 -6.13 17.94 -12.88
N CYS A 343 -6.22 16.63 -12.85
CA CYS A 343 -5.67 15.77 -13.88
C CYS A 343 -6.57 15.74 -15.13
N TRP A 344 -6.03 16.22 -16.27
CA TRP A 344 -6.73 16.19 -17.55
C TRP A 344 -7.10 14.78 -18.01
N SER A 345 -6.33 13.76 -17.69
CA SER A 345 -6.66 12.38 -18.04
C SER A 345 -7.95 11.90 -17.35
N HIS A 346 -8.14 12.29 -16.07
CA HIS A 346 -9.38 11.99 -15.35
C HIS A 346 -10.58 12.78 -15.89
N ALA A 347 -10.40 14.07 -16.21
CA ALA A 347 -11.44 14.87 -16.84
C ALA A 347 -11.84 14.31 -18.21
N ARG A 348 -10.84 13.97 -19.05
CA ARG A 348 -11.06 13.38 -20.38
C ARG A 348 -11.90 12.11 -20.31
N ARG A 349 -11.65 11.26 -19.30
CA ARG A 349 -12.39 9.99 -19.12
C ARG A 349 -13.89 10.24 -19.02
N LYS A 350 -14.32 11.22 -18.24
CA LYS A 350 -15.75 11.54 -18.08
C LYS A 350 -16.41 11.97 -19.40
N PHE A 351 -15.72 12.78 -20.20
CA PHE A 351 -16.22 13.14 -21.54
C PHE A 351 -16.19 11.95 -22.51
N PHE A 352 -15.14 11.11 -22.44
CA PHE A 352 -15.02 9.94 -23.30
C PHE A 352 -16.16 8.95 -23.09
N GLU A 353 -16.59 8.72 -21.86
CA GLU A 353 -17.73 7.86 -21.53
C GLU A 353 -19.03 8.30 -22.22
N LEU A 354 -19.22 9.62 -22.36
CA LEU A 354 -20.38 10.18 -23.06
C LEU A 354 -20.22 10.21 -24.59
N ALA A 355 -18.99 10.14 -25.09
CA ALA A 355 -18.65 10.12 -26.49
C ALA A 355 -18.51 8.70 -27.07
N ASP A 356 -18.31 7.67 -26.24
CA ASP A 356 -18.11 6.28 -26.67
C ASP A 356 -19.44 5.52 -26.78
N ILE A 357 -20.09 5.66 -27.96
CA ILE A 357 -21.33 4.92 -28.24
C ILE A 357 -21.11 3.44 -28.35
N ALA A 358 -20.01 3.00 -28.97
CA ALA A 358 -19.77 1.58 -29.21
C ALA A 358 -19.65 0.81 -27.87
N GLY A 359 -19.03 1.42 -26.86
CA GLY A 359 -18.98 0.86 -25.49
C GLY A 359 -20.36 0.85 -24.82
N ASN A 360 -21.15 1.90 -24.99
CA ASN A 360 -22.48 1.99 -24.39
C ASN A 360 -23.48 1.01 -25.02
N VAL A 361 -23.46 0.81 -26.34
CA VAL A 361 -24.31 -0.18 -27.03
C VAL A 361 -23.93 -1.61 -26.61
N ARG A 362 -22.63 -1.91 -26.46
CA ARG A 362 -22.17 -3.22 -25.95
C ARG A 362 -22.62 -3.50 -24.51
N LYS A 363 -22.85 -2.45 -23.71
CA LYS A 363 -23.37 -2.54 -22.34
C LYS A 363 -24.90 -2.62 -22.26
N GLY A 364 -25.59 -2.80 -23.40
CA GLY A 364 -27.05 -2.87 -23.45
C GLY A 364 -27.74 -1.55 -23.11
N LYS A 365 -27.01 -0.43 -23.03
CA LYS A 365 -27.60 0.89 -22.92
C LYS A 365 -28.16 1.30 -24.28
N PRO A 366 -29.31 2.01 -24.33
CA PRO A 366 -29.82 2.51 -25.58
C PRO A 366 -28.77 3.35 -26.29
N ALA A 367 -28.67 3.16 -27.62
CA ALA A 367 -27.76 3.97 -28.45
C ALA A 367 -28.21 5.45 -28.39
N HIS A 368 -27.77 6.15 -27.33
CA HIS A 368 -27.92 7.60 -27.28
C HIS A 368 -27.00 8.21 -28.33
N GLN A 369 -27.50 9.21 -29.02
CA GLN A 369 -26.66 10.01 -29.91
C GLN A 369 -25.42 10.48 -29.15
N ILE A 370 -24.25 10.43 -29.80
CA ILE A 370 -23.02 11.03 -29.27
C ILE A 370 -23.35 12.44 -28.82
N SER A 371 -22.97 12.79 -27.59
CA SER A 371 -23.00 14.19 -27.21
C SER A 371 -21.93 14.95 -28.04
N PRO A 372 -22.32 15.85 -28.95
CA PRO A 372 -21.33 16.60 -29.74
C PRO A 372 -20.36 17.38 -28.85
N VAL A 373 -20.87 17.87 -27.70
CA VAL A 373 -20.07 18.61 -26.71
C VAL A 373 -19.03 17.69 -26.07
N ALA A 374 -19.40 16.46 -25.71
CA ALA A 374 -18.46 15.50 -25.13
C ALA A 374 -17.38 15.09 -26.13
N LEU A 375 -17.76 14.86 -27.39
CA LEU A 375 -16.80 14.53 -28.45
C LEU A 375 -15.83 15.69 -28.72
N GLU A 376 -16.33 16.93 -28.76
CA GLU A 376 -15.52 18.11 -28.91
C GLU A 376 -14.56 18.32 -27.74
N ALA A 377 -15.03 18.10 -26.49
CA ALA A 377 -14.19 18.16 -25.30
C ALA A 377 -13.04 17.13 -25.35
N VAL A 378 -13.33 15.88 -25.76
CA VAL A 378 -12.29 14.85 -25.93
C VAL A 378 -11.26 15.28 -26.97
N LYS A 379 -11.67 15.80 -28.13
CA LYS A 379 -10.76 16.26 -29.18
C LYS A 379 -9.86 17.41 -28.71
N ARG A 380 -10.43 18.38 -27.99
CA ARG A 380 -9.65 19.53 -27.44
C ARG A 380 -8.64 19.07 -26.39
N ILE A 381 -9.04 18.15 -25.50
CA ILE A 381 -8.11 17.61 -24.52
C ILE A 381 -7.01 16.78 -25.20
N ASP A 382 -7.32 16.04 -26.26
CA ASP A 382 -6.30 15.31 -27.03
C ASP A 382 -5.31 16.27 -27.69
N ALA A 383 -5.77 17.39 -28.24
CA ALA A 383 -4.89 18.44 -28.79
C ALA A 383 -3.96 19.04 -27.71
N ILE A 384 -4.47 19.27 -26.48
CA ILE A 384 -3.62 19.72 -25.38
C ILE A 384 -2.51 18.67 -25.07
N PHE A 385 -2.84 17.38 -25.08
CA PHE A 385 -1.84 16.33 -24.86
C PHE A 385 -0.82 16.24 -26.01
N ASP A 386 -1.22 16.51 -27.25
CA ASP A 386 -0.30 16.55 -28.38
C ASP A 386 0.72 17.68 -28.21
N ILE A 387 0.25 18.88 -27.87
CA ILE A 387 1.10 20.04 -27.56
C ILE A 387 2.06 19.75 -26.40
N GLU A 388 1.54 19.20 -25.29
CA GLU A 388 2.37 18.89 -24.13
C GLU A 388 3.46 17.82 -24.44
N ARG A 389 3.21 16.93 -25.41
CA ARG A 389 4.25 16.00 -25.90
C ARG A 389 5.36 16.70 -26.68
N GLU A 390 5.02 17.69 -27.50
CA GLU A 390 5.98 18.45 -28.30
C GLU A 390 6.89 19.32 -27.44
N ILE A 391 6.33 19.93 -26.39
CA ILE A 391 7.07 20.82 -25.47
C ILE A 391 7.67 20.09 -24.26
N ASN A 392 7.62 18.77 -24.23
CA ASN A 392 8.16 17.96 -23.14
C ASN A 392 9.68 18.13 -23.05
N GLY A 393 10.19 18.46 -21.85
CA GLY A 393 11.61 18.71 -21.60
C GLY A 393 12.09 20.13 -21.93
N LEU A 394 11.24 21.01 -22.44
CA LEU A 394 11.56 22.43 -22.59
C LEU A 394 11.50 23.15 -21.24
N ASP A 395 12.23 24.25 -21.12
CA ASP A 395 12.17 25.12 -19.95
C ASP A 395 10.82 25.85 -19.81
N ALA A 396 10.60 26.51 -18.68
CA ALA A 396 9.31 27.11 -18.34
C ALA A 396 8.91 28.22 -19.33
N ASP A 397 9.86 29.02 -19.78
CA ASP A 397 9.61 30.18 -20.66
C ASP A 397 9.26 29.71 -22.08
N ALA A 398 10.01 28.73 -22.61
CA ALA A 398 9.73 28.13 -23.91
C ALA A 398 8.35 27.45 -23.94
N ARG A 399 8.00 26.74 -22.86
CA ARG A 399 6.68 26.13 -22.69
C ARG A 399 5.55 27.17 -22.61
N LEU A 400 5.79 28.28 -21.89
CA LEU A 400 4.82 29.34 -21.79
C LEU A 400 4.54 29.96 -23.17
N VAL A 401 5.59 30.28 -23.92
CA VAL A 401 5.48 30.84 -25.29
C VAL A 401 4.71 29.88 -26.19
N ALA A 402 5.03 28.59 -26.18
CA ALA A 402 4.33 27.59 -26.98
C ALA A 402 2.84 27.50 -26.64
N ARG A 403 2.46 27.59 -25.36
CA ARG A 403 1.07 27.54 -24.92
C ARG A 403 0.28 28.83 -25.19
N GLN A 404 0.95 29.99 -25.29
CA GLN A 404 0.31 31.27 -25.60
C GLN A 404 0.08 31.49 -27.10
N ASN A 405 0.81 30.79 -27.96
CA ASN A 405 0.72 30.90 -29.43
C ASN A 405 -0.31 29.92 -30.03
N LEU A 406 -1.11 29.28 -29.21
CA LEU A 406 -2.16 28.34 -29.58
C LEU A 406 -3.56 28.90 -29.35
#